data_44c64ef36638fb568e0d0914960f5399
#
_entry.id   44c64ef36638fb568e0d0914960f5399
#
_cell.length_a   1.000
_cell.length_b   1.000
_cell.length_c   1.000
_cell.angle_alpha   90.00
_cell.angle_beta   90.00
_cell.angle_gamma   90.00
#
_symmetry.space_group_name_H-M   'P 1'
#
loop_
_entity.id
_entity.type
_entity.pdbx_description
1 polymer ?
#
loop_
_entity_poly.entity_id
_entity_poly.type
_entity_poly.pdbx_seq_one_letter_code
_entity_poly.pdbx_strand_id
1 'polypeptide(L)'
;NNLLSQKLDDAPDGYSAAALDLDPQGRVLHHADLLVHDGAFYLDAPAPQAQSLHNYLTRMVFWSDVTIELTELVVLTLLGDPIDLPEDALSRPVHWGGKPRIDVLVPRDRLEPTVAALEAAGAQLAGLMAYTAERVTALEPDLLLDLDEKTIPHEVPGWIGRLGDDSWPGAVHLEKGCYRGQETVARVHNLGRSPRVLALAHLDGSAPTLPAPGDELKTSGGRSRVVGRIGTV
;
A
#
# COMPACT_ATOMS: atom_id res chain seq x y z
N ASN A 1 -7.04 -14.05 8.51
CA ASN A 1 -5.60 -14.21 8.70
C ASN A 1 -4.94 -15.07 7.61
N ASN A 2 -5.51 -16.23 7.22
CA ASN A 2 -4.85 -17.16 6.27
C ASN A 2 -4.94 -16.74 4.79
N LEU A 3 -5.69 -15.72 4.45
CA LEU A 3 -5.88 -15.25 3.07
C LEU A 3 -4.91 -14.16 2.69
N LEU A 4 -4.50 -13.34 3.65
CA LEU A 4 -3.67 -12.16 3.45
C LEU A 4 -2.31 -12.33 4.13
N SER A 5 -1.32 -11.60 3.65
CA SER A 5 0.07 -11.66 4.13
C SER A 5 0.29 -11.01 5.51
N GLN A 6 -0.67 -10.20 6.00
CA GLN A 6 -0.59 -9.54 7.29
C GLN A 6 -1.16 -10.41 8.41
N LYS A 7 -0.63 -10.25 9.63
CA LYS A 7 -1.14 -10.90 10.83
C LYS A 7 -2.38 -10.14 11.34
N LEU A 8 -3.53 -10.81 11.35
CA LEU A 8 -4.82 -10.21 11.67
C LEU A 8 -5.53 -10.89 12.84
N ASP A 9 -5.08 -12.07 13.25
CA ASP A 9 -5.51 -12.73 14.47
C ASP A 9 -4.98 -11.93 15.67
N ASP A 10 -5.86 -11.61 16.59
CA ASP A 10 -5.55 -10.81 17.78
C ASP A 10 -5.13 -9.34 17.50
N ALA A 11 -5.37 -8.83 16.28
CA ALA A 11 -5.11 -7.43 15.97
C ALA A 11 -6.03 -6.53 16.83
N PRO A 12 -5.47 -5.62 17.64
CA PRO A 12 -6.24 -4.78 18.54
C PRO A 12 -7.02 -3.71 17.78
N ASP A 13 -8.01 -3.12 18.42
CA ASP A 13 -8.69 -1.93 17.92
C ASP A 13 -7.68 -0.80 17.68
N GLY A 14 -7.81 -0.08 16.56
CA GLY A 14 -6.85 0.94 16.12
C GLY A 14 -5.62 0.37 15.39
N TYR A 15 -5.48 -0.97 15.26
CA TYR A 15 -4.37 -1.54 14.50
C TYR A 15 -4.44 -1.11 13.03
N SER A 16 -3.31 -0.60 12.52
CA SER A 16 -3.16 -0.17 11.15
C SER A 16 -1.93 -0.79 10.50
N ALA A 17 -2.08 -1.33 9.31
CA ALA A 17 -1.02 -1.92 8.50
C ALA A 17 -1.45 -1.98 7.04
N ALA A 18 -0.57 -2.43 6.15
CA ALA A 18 -0.95 -2.89 4.83
C ALA A 18 -1.07 -4.43 4.80
N ALA A 19 -1.74 -4.95 3.80
CA ALA A 19 -1.88 -6.39 3.56
C ALA A 19 -1.86 -6.70 2.07
N LEU A 20 -1.30 -7.86 1.71
CA LEU A 20 -1.27 -8.35 0.33
C LEU A 20 -2.09 -9.63 0.19
N ASP A 21 -2.83 -9.71 -0.91
CA ASP A 21 -3.31 -10.96 -1.46
C ASP A 21 -2.32 -11.42 -2.53
N LEU A 22 -1.81 -12.64 -2.39
CA LEU A 22 -0.80 -13.21 -3.27
C LEU A 22 -1.36 -14.40 -4.04
N ASP A 23 -0.80 -14.68 -5.21
CA ASP A 23 -1.03 -15.94 -5.91
C ASP A 23 -0.21 -17.10 -5.28
N PRO A 24 -0.42 -18.37 -5.69
CA PRO A 24 0.37 -19.50 -5.19
C PRO A 24 1.88 -19.39 -5.47
N GLN A 25 2.29 -18.60 -6.44
CA GLN A 25 3.69 -18.30 -6.78
C GLN A 25 4.27 -17.15 -5.96
N GLY A 26 3.48 -16.53 -5.08
CA GLY A 26 3.86 -15.39 -4.25
C GLY A 26 3.86 -14.04 -4.98
N ARG A 27 3.15 -13.93 -6.10
CA ARG A 27 2.99 -12.67 -6.83
C ARG A 27 1.84 -11.88 -6.25
N VAL A 28 1.98 -10.56 -6.25
CA VAL A 28 0.99 -9.64 -5.70
C VAL A 28 -0.22 -9.54 -6.65
N LEU A 29 -1.39 -9.87 -6.14
CA LEU A 29 -2.67 -9.71 -6.82
C LEU A 29 -3.40 -8.44 -6.37
N HIS A 30 -3.40 -8.19 -5.05
CA HIS A 30 -4.01 -7.02 -4.43
C HIS A 30 -3.13 -6.51 -3.31
N HIS A 31 -3.15 -5.19 -3.13
CA HIS A 31 -2.64 -4.49 -1.95
C HIS A 31 -3.81 -3.72 -1.33
N ALA A 32 -3.91 -3.77 -0.02
CA ALA A 32 -4.89 -2.99 0.72
C ALA A 32 -4.24 -2.40 1.96
N ASP A 33 -4.54 -1.14 2.24
CA ASP A 33 -4.31 -0.56 3.55
C ASP A 33 -5.44 -1.00 4.49
N LEU A 34 -5.11 -1.23 5.75
CA LEU A 34 -5.95 -1.90 6.73
C LEU A 34 -6.10 -1.04 7.99
N LEU A 35 -7.31 -1.00 8.51
CA LEU A 35 -7.64 -0.51 9.86
C LEU A 35 -8.52 -1.52 10.56
N VAL A 36 -8.25 -1.81 11.83
CA VAL A 36 -9.17 -2.52 12.73
C VAL A 36 -9.90 -1.49 13.58
N HIS A 37 -11.23 -1.49 13.54
CA HIS A 37 -12.03 -0.58 14.35
C HIS A 37 -13.38 -1.20 14.68
N ASP A 38 -13.73 -1.17 15.98
CA ASP A 38 -14.99 -1.68 16.52
C ASP A 38 -15.33 -3.10 16.05
N GLY A 39 -14.33 -3.99 16.11
CA GLY A 39 -14.46 -5.40 15.72
C GLY A 39 -14.56 -5.64 14.20
N ALA A 40 -14.46 -4.61 13.38
CA ALA A 40 -14.44 -4.69 11.91
C ALA A 40 -13.04 -4.44 11.33
N PHE A 41 -12.78 -5.03 10.17
CA PHE A 41 -11.59 -4.78 9.37
C PHE A 41 -11.97 -3.93 8.15
N TYR A 42 -11.46 -2.72 8.11
CA TYR A 42 -11.59 -1.83 6.96
C TYR A 42 -10.39 -2.03 6.06
N LEU A 43 -10.63 -2.42 4.81
CA LEU A 43 -9.58 -2.59 3.80
C LEU A 43 -9.89 -1.67 2.64
N ASP A 44 -8.98 -0.76 2.32
CA ASP A 44 -9.09 0.03 1.09
C ASP A 44 -8.00 -0.38 0.09
N ALA A 45 -8.43 -0.55 -1.12
CA ALA A 45 -7.61 -0.93 -2.26
C ALA A 45 -7.88 0.05 -3.42
N PRO A 46 -6.97 0.14 -4.41
CA PRO A 46 -7.26 0.91 -5.61
C PRO A 46 -8.62 0.55 -6.21
N ALA A 47 -9.43 1.55 -6.57
CA ALA A 47 -10.80 1.35 -7.02
C ALA A 47 -10.95 0.28 -8.14
N PRO A 48 -10.04 0.17 -9.13
CA PRO A 48 -10.11 -0.90 -10.13
C PRO A 48 -9.94 -2.31 -9.56
N GLN A 49 -9.34 -2.46 -8.38
CA GLN A 49 -9.05 -3.74 -7.73
C GLN A 49 -10.05 -4.09 -6.62
N ALA A 50 -10.81 -3.13 -6.10
CA ALA A 50 -11.70 -3.33 -4.97
C ALA A 50 -12.71 -4.46 -5.20
N GLN A 51 -13.35 -4.50 -6.37
CA GLN A 51 -14.33 -5.54 -6.69
C GLN A 51 -13.71 -6.94 -6.79
N SER A 52 -12.51 -7.07 -7.35
CA SER A 52 -11.82 -8.37 -7.47
C SER A 52 -11.36 -8.88 -6.11
N LEU A 53 -10.87 -8.00 -5.24
CA LEU A 53 -10.51 -8.32 -3.85
C LEU A 53 -11.75 -8.77 -3.06
N HIS A 54 -12.84 -8.01 -3.13
CA HIS A 54 -14.12 -8.37 -2.51
C HIS A 54 -14.60 -9.75 -2.95
N ASN A 55 -14.62 -10.00 -4.26
CA ASN A 55 -15.05 -11.30 -4.83
C ASN A 55 -14.15 -12.46 -4.36
N TYR A 56 -12.84 -12.21 -4.24
CA TYR A 56 -11.92 -13.20 -3.72
C TYR A 56 -12.21 -13.51 -2.25
N LEU A 57 -12.25 -12.50 -1.40
CA LEU A 57 -12.49 -12.68 0.02
C LEU A 57 -13.84 -13.33 0.30
N THR A 58 -14.92 -12.91 -0.37
CA THR A 58 -16.27 -13.48 -0.23
C THR A 58 -16.30 -14.96 -0.58
N ARG A 59 -15.63 -15.38 -1.65
CA ARG A 59 -15.54 -16.81 -2.02
C ARG A 59 -14.79 -17.65 -0.99
N MET A 60 -13.94 -17.02 -0.18
CA MET A 60 -13.09 -17.71 0.80
C MET A 60 -13.65 -17.69 2.22
N VAL A 61 -14.84 -17.14 2.44
CA VAL A 61 -15.50 -17.11 3.75
C VAL A 61 -15.78 -18.53 4.27
N PHE A 62 -16.26 -19.45 3.42
CA PHE A 62 -16.64 -20.82 3.74
C PHE A 62 -17.53 -20.90 5.00
N TRP A 63 -16.99 -21.47 6.10
CA TRP A 63 -17.67 -21.70 7.38
C TRP A 63 -17.38 -20.62 8.41
N SER A 64 -16.63 -19.58 8.05
CA SER A 64 -16.30 -18.49 8.97
C SER A 64 -17.53 -17.59 9.17
N ASP A 65 -17.77 -17.19 10.40
CA ASP A 65 -18.82 -16.21 10.74
C ASP A 65 -18.30 -14.80 10.45
N VAL A 66 -18.24 -14.44 9.17
CA VAL A 66 -17.72 -13.16 8.68
C VAL A 66 -18.59 -12.68 7.53
N THR A 67 -19.00 -11.43 7.58
CA THR A 67 -19.66 -10.72 6.47
C THR A 67 -18.63 -9.80 5.79
N ILE A 68 -18.63 -9.76 4.46
CA ILE A 68 -17.74 -8.90 3.68
C ILE A 68 -18.60 -8.02 2.78
N GLU A 69 -18.41 -6.72 2.91
CA GLU A 69 -19.21 -5.71 2.20
C GLU A 69 -18.32 -4.71 1.49
N LEU A 70 -18.77 -4.23 0.33
CA LEU A 70 -18.23 -3.02 -0.30
C LEU A 70 -18.93 -1.81 0.28
N THR A 71 -18.16 -0.81 0.65
CA THR A 71 -18.70 0.42 1.26
C THR A 71 -18.50 1.62 0.34
N GLU A 72 -19.27 2.68 0.58
CA GLU A 72 -19.14 3.98 -0.10
C GLU A 72 -18.15 4.92 0.64
N LEU A 73 -17.20 4.37 1.37
CA LEU A 73 -16.16 5.15 2.02
C LEU A 73 -15.16 5.68 1.00
N VAL A 74 -14.66 6.87 1.24
CA VAL A 74 -13.54 7.48 0.52
C VAL A 74 -12.41 7.76 1.50
N VAL A 75 -11.18 7.79 1.02
CA VAL A 75 -10.00 8.07 1.84
C VAL A 75 -9.52 9.49 1.57
N LEU A 76 -9.45 10.29 2.65
CA LEU A 76 -8.74 11.56 2.67
C LEU A 76 -7.37 11.35 3.29
N THR A 77 -6.32 11.68 2.55
CA THR A 77 -4.96 11.56 3.04
C THR A 77 -4.45 12.90 3.56
N LEU A 78 -4.04 12.93 4.82
CA LEU A 78 -3.35 14.04 5.46
C LEU A 78 -1.85 13.75 5.51
N LEU A 79 -1.04 14.71 5.05
CA LEU A 79 0.41 14.62 5.03
C LEU A 79 1.03 15.78 5.80
N GLY A 80 1.97 15.49 6.69
CA GLY A 80 2.70 16.49 7.46
C GLY A 80 2.43 16.41 8.96
N ASP A 81 2.50 17.56 9.64
CA ASP A 81 2.30 17.61 11.08
C ASP A 81 0.86 17.23 11.45
N PRO A 82 0.67 16.53 12.58
CA PRO A 82 -0.67 16.16 13.04
C PRO A 82 -1.55 17.40 13.28
N ILE A 83 -2.83 17.27 12.93
CA ILE A 83 -3.88 18.24 13.24
C ILE A 83 -4.99 17.57 14.05
N ASP A 84 -5.82 18.36 14.69
CA ASP A 84 -7.00 17.84 15.38
C ASP A 84 -7.99 17.27 14.36
N LEU A 85 -8.36 16.01 14.56
CA LEU A 85 -9.38 15.34 13.75
C LEU A 85 -10.75 15.46 14.43
N PRO A 86 -11.85 15.42 13.67
CA PRO A 86 -13.19 15.28 14.25
C PRO A 86 -13.24 14.07 15.21
N GLU A 87 -13.95 14.21 16.32
CA GLU A 87 -13.97 13.21 17.41
C GLU A 87 -14.45 11.82 16.95
N ASP A 88 -15.33 11.78 15.95
CA ASP A 88 -15.89 10.56 15.36
C ASP A 88 -15.18 10.14 14.06
N ALA A 89 -14.03 10.71 13.75
CA ALA A 89 -13.32 10.41 12.52
C ALA A 89 -12.71 9.00 12.54
N LEU A 90 -13.14 8.15 11.62
CA LEU A 90 -12.50 6.88 11.37
C LEU A 90 -11.16 7.11 10.68
N SER A 91 -10.06 7.01 11.41
CA SER A 91 -8.73 7.35 10.90
C SER A 91 -7.68 6.33 11.29
N ARG A 92 -6.60 6.31 10.51
CA ARG A 92 -5.44 5.46 10.78
C ARG A 92 -4.13 6.16 10.43
N PRO A 93 -3.07 5.95 11.20
CA PRO A 93 -1.72 6.25 10.74
C PRO A 93 -1.32 5.28 9.64
N VAL A 94 -0.61 5.75 8.63
CA VAL A 94 -0.06 4.89 7.57
C VAL A 94 1.46 4.87 7.66
N HIS A 95 1.99 3.66 7.77
CA HIS A 95 3.43 3.43 7.85
C HIS A 95 4.03 3.38 6.44
N TRP A 96 4.69 4.45 6.07
CA TRP A 96 5.38 4.55 4.78
C TRP A 96 6.72 5.31 4.94
N GLY A 97 7.53 5.40 3.88
CA GLY A 97 8.86 6.02 3.92
C GLY A 97 8.88 7.56 3.81
N GLY A 98 7.72 8.21 3.83
CA GLY A 98 7.57 9.65 3.63
C GLY A 98 7.28 10.45 4.90
N LYS A 99 6.68 11.62 4.72
CA LYS A 99 6.17 12.46 5.82
C LYS A 99 5.13 11.71 6.65
N PRO A 100 4.87 12.14 7.91
CA PRO A 100 3.75 11.60 8.67
C PRO A 100 2.47 11.59 7.83
N ARG A 101 1.76 10.46 7.81
CA ARG A 101 0.55 10.26 7.02
C ARG A 101 -0.55 9.70 7.89
N ILE A 102 -1.71 10.36 7.85
CA ILE A 102 -2.97 9.86 8.42
C ILE A 102 -3.98 9.78 7.29
N ASP A 103 -4.62 8.63 7.16
CA ASP A 103 -5.77 8.47 6.30
C ASP A 103 -7.06 8.54 7.12
N VAL A 104 -8.02 9.32 6.64
CA VAL A 104 -9.36 9.47 7.23
C VAL A 104 -10.36 8.82 6.28
N LEU A 105 -11.07 7.81 6.76
CA LEU A 105 -12.09 7.09 6.01
C LEU A 105 -13.44 7.78 6.22
N VAL A 106 -14.01 8.29 5.15
CA VAL A 106 -15.17 9.19 5.21
C VAL A 106 -16.30 8.65 4.33
N PRO A 107 -17.55 8.56 4.84
CA PRO A 107 -18.68 8.33 3.99
C PRO A 107 -18.77 9.40 2.89
N ARG A 108 -19.04 8.98 1.66
CA ARG A 108 -19.03 9.88 0.47
C ARG A 108 -19.94 11.09 0.65
N ASP A 109 -21.07 10.93 1.30
CA ASP A 109 -22.03 12.00 1.59
C ASP A 109 -21.54 12.98 2.69
N ARG A 110 -20.51 12.60 3.44
CA ARG A 110 -19.87 13.43 4.47
C ARG A 110 -18.55 14.06 4.01
N LEU A 111 -18.16 13.86 2.76
CA LEU A 111 -16.88 14.32 2.23
C LEU A 111 -16.69 15.83 2.38
N GLU A 112 -17.62 16.63 1.85
CA GLU A 112 -17.50 18.10 1.90
C GLU A 112 -17.46 18.66 3.32
N PRO A 113 -18.37 18.30 4.25
CA PRO A 113 -18.28 18.79 5.62
C PRO A 113 -17.03 18.31 6.35
N THR A 114 -16.52 17.11 6.06
CA THR A 114 -15.27 16.63 6.67
C THR A 114 -14.07 17.43 6.16
N VAL A 115 -13.99 17.70 4.87
CA VAL A 115 -12.94 18.56 4.29
C VAL A 115 -12.95 19.95 4.93
N ALA A 116 -14.13 20.56 5.05
CA ALA A 116 -14.26 21.87 5.68
C ALA A 116 -13.80 21.86 7.15
N ALA A 117 -14.10 20.81 7.91
CA ALA A 117 -13.65 20.66 9.28
C ALA A 117 -12.11 20.52 9.37
N LEU A 118 -11.50 19.74 8.49
CA LEU A 118 -10.05 19.57 8.42
C LEU A 118 -9.36 20.88 8.02
N GLU A 119 -9.91 21.65 7.08
CA GLU A 119 -9.38 22.97 6.72
C GLU A 119 -9.48 23.95 7.90
N ALA A 120 -10.58 23.93 8.65
CA ALA A 120 -10.73 24.73 9.86
C ALA A 120 -9.73 24.34 10.96
N ALA A 121 -9.30 23.08 11.00
CA ALA A 121 -8.24 22.58 11.89
C ALA A 121 -6.81 22.89 11.37
N GLY A 122 -6.67 23.51 10.20
CA GLY A 122 -5.40 23.96 9.64
C GLY A 122 -4.88 23.14 8.46
N ALA A 123 -5.62 22.13 7.98
CA ALA A 123 -5.26 21.44 6.74
C ALA A 123 -5.36 22.37 5.52
N GLN A 124 -4.59 22.07 4.50
CA GLN A 124 -4.66 22.77 3.22
C GLN A 124 -4.88 21.75 2.10
N LEU A 125 -5.84 22.01 1.22
CA LEU A 125 -6.06 21.18 0.05
C LEU A 125 -4.84 21.21 -0.85
N ALA A 126 -4.42 20.02 -1.29
CA ALA A 126 -3.34 19.83 -2.24
C ALA A 126 -3.83 19.04 -3.45
N GLY A 127 -3.23 19.30 -4.61
CA GLY A 127 -3.55 18.56 -5.83
C GLY A 127 -2.93 17.16 -5.85
N LEU A 128 -3.49 16.27 -6.65
CA LEU A 128 -3.01 14.89 -6.82
C LEU A 128 -1.51 14.80 -7.19
N MET A 129 -1.00 15.77 -7.96
CA MET A 129 0.43 15.81 -8.30
C MET A 129 1.33 16.00 -7.07
N ALA A 130 0.89 16.80 -6.09
CA ALA A 130 1.65 16.98 -4.85
C ALA A 130 1.68 15.67 -4.04
N TYR A 131 0.54 14.97 -3.92
CA TYR A 131 0.49 13.65 -3.32
C TYR A 131 1.38 12.65 -4.06
N THR A 132 1.33 12.63 -5.41
CA THR A 132 2.16 11.74 -6.23
C THR A 132 3.65 11.98 -5.99
N ALA A 133 4.10 13.23 -5.88
CA ALA A 133 5.49 13.55 -5.59
C ALA A 133 5.93 13.03 -4.21
N GLU A 134 5.10 13.18 -3.17
CA GLU A 134 5.38 12.63 -1.84
C GLU A 134 5.39 11.10 -1.86
N ARG A 135 4.44 10.46 -2.56
CA ARG A 135 4.36 9.01 -2.73
C ARG A 135 5.62 8.45 -3.39
N VAL A 136 6.07 9.06 -4.48
CA VAL A 136 7.30 8.67 -5.19
C VAL A 136 8.52 8.80 -4.26
N THR A 137 8.61 9.91 -3.51
CA THR A 137 9.70 10.13 -2.55
C THR A 137 9.69 9.09 -1.42
N ALA A 138 8.51 8.66 -1.00
CA ALA A 138 8.33 7.61 0.00
C ALA A 138 8.59 6.18 -0.53
N LEU A 139 8.81 6.00 -1.84
CA LEU A 139 8.88 4.69 -2.49
C LEU A 139 7.61 3.84 -2.31
N GLU A 140 6.46 4.49 -2.14
CA GLU A 140 5.18 3.80 -2.12
C GLU A 140 4.70 3.58 -3.56
N PRO A 141 4.54 2.35 -4.04
CA PRO A 141 4.21 2.09 -5.42
C PRO A 141 2.74 2.41 -5.74
N ASP A 142 2.50 2.87 -6.95
CA ASP A 142 1.21 2.72 -7.60
C ASP A 142 1.17 1.32 -8.25
N LEU A 143 0.18 0.52 -7.87
CA LEU A 143 0.09 -0.88 -8.30
C LEU A 143 -0.07 -1.03 -9.81
N LEU A 144 -0.65 -0.04 -10.49
CA LEU A 144 -0.92 -0.10 -11.92
C LEU A 144 0.21 0.50 -12.77
N LEU A 145 0.96 1.45 -12.22
CA LEU A 145 2.02 2.16 -12.93
C LEU A 145 3.42 1.61 -12.62
N ASP A 146 3.67 1.27 -11.35
CA ASP A 146 5.01 0.93 -10.88
C ASP A 146 5.27 -0.58 -10.85
N LEU A 147 4.21 -1.39 -10.74
CA LEU A 147 4.31 -2.85 -10.60
C LEU A 147 3.76 -3.58 -11.83
N ASP A 148 3.96 -4.89 -11.85
CA ASP A 148 3.44 -5.79 -12.89
C ASP A 148 2.91 -7.10 -12.29
N GLU A 149 2.31 -7.95 -13.12
CA GLU A 149 1.74 -9.24 -12.73
C GLU A 149 2.75 -10.27 -12.22
N LYS A 150 4.06 -9.95 -12.28
CA LYS A 150 5.14 -10.81 -11.78
C LYS A 150 5.74 -10.30 -10.48
N THR A 151 5.27 -9.14 -10.01
CA THR A 151 5.81 -8.50 -8.80
C THR A 151 5.61 -9.37 -7.57
N ILE A 152 6.67 -9.54 -6.79
CA ILE A 152 6.66 -10.21 -5.49
C ILE A 152 6.88 -9.18 -4.37
N PRO A 153 6.44 -9.45 -3.13
CA PRO A 153 6.49 -8.46 -2.05
C PRO A 153 7.87 -7.85 -1.80
N HIS A 154 8.94 -8.64 -1.90
CA HIS A 154 10.31 -8.17 -1.66
C HIS A 154 10.84 -7.18 -2.72
N GLU A 155 10.13 -6.97 -3.80
CA GLU A 155 10.49 -5.95 -4.78
C GLU A 155 10.16 -4.53 -4.28
N VAL A 156 9.26 -4.43 -3.29
CA VAL A 156 8.91 -3.17 -2.61
C VAL A 156 9.44 -3.23 -1.17
N PRO A 157 10.57 -2.57 -0.88
CA PRO A 157 11.23 -2.68 0.43
C PRO A 157 10.34 -2.32 1.62
N GLY A 158 9.44 -1.35 1.45
CA GLY A 158 8.49 -0.91 2.48
C GLY A 158 7.42 -1.95 2.85
N TRP A 159 7.19 -2.96 2.02
CA TRP A 159 6.15 -3.95 2.27
C TRP A 159 6.59 -5.09 3.20
N ILE A 160 7.87 -5.25 3.44
CA ILE A 160 8.36 -6.31 4.33
C ILE A 160 8.41 -5.76 5.76
N GLY A 161 7.66 -6.37 6.65
CA GLY A 161 7.65 -6.04 8.07
C GLY A 161 9.03 -6.24 8.71
N ARG A 162 9.36 -5.46 9.72
CA ARG A 162 10.60 -5.57 10.47
C ARG A 162 10.38 -6.46 11.69
N LEU A 163 11.18 -7.52 11.81
CA LEU A 163 11.09 -8.41 12.95
C LEU A 163 11.40 -7.66 14.25
N GLY A 164 10.49 -7.79 15.23
CA GLY A 164 10.64 -7.14 16.53
C GLY A 164 10.45 -5.62 16.52
N ASP A 165 9.92 -5.07 15.44
CA ASP A 165 9.61 -3.63 15.31
C ASP A 165 8.15 -3.45 14.88
N ASP A 166 7.25 -3.38 15.85
CA ASP A 166 5.81 -3.18 15.63
C ASP A 166 5.48 -1.80 15.02
N SER A 167 6.43 -0.86 15.05
CA SER A 167 6.29 0.44 14.39
C SER A 167 6.41 0.35 12.87
N TRP A 168 6.88 -0.79 12.34
CA TRP A 168 6.93 -1.06 10.91
C TRP A 168 6.34 -2.43 10.57
N PRO A 169 5.01 -2.57 10.60
CA PRO A 169 4.35 -3.84 10.30
C PRO A 169 4.50 -4.27 8.84
N GLY A 170 4.76 -3.32 7.92
CA GLY A 170 4.78 -3.57 6.49
C GLY A 170 3.43 -4.07 5.96
N ALA A 171 3.46 -4.72 4.80
CA ALA A 171 2.33 -5.44 4.22
C ALA A 171 2.46 -6.96 4.38
N VAL A 172 3.64 -7.45 4.79
CA VAL A 172 3.95 -8.86 5.01
C VAL A 172 4.50 -9.06 6.41
N HIS A 173 3.78 -9.81 7.22
CA HIS A 173 4.24 -10.22 8.54
C HIS A 173 5.04 -11.52 8.44
N LEU A 174 6.32 -11.48 8.78
CA LEU A 174 7.25 -12.59 8.55
C LEU A 174 7.06 -13.79 9.51
N GLU A 175 6.47 -13.56 10.69
CA GLU A 175 6.29 -14.58 11.73
C GLU A 175 4.86 -15.06 11.90
N LYS A 176 3.96 -14.69 11.00
CA LYS A 176 2.58 -15.18 11.05
C LYS A 176 2.45 -16.63 10.55
N GLY A 177 1.30 -17.24 10.82
CA GLY A 177 0.92 -18.56 10.28
C GLY A 177 0.75 -18.58 8.76
N CYS A 178 0.30 -19.71 8.23
CA CYS A 178 0.21 -19.96 6.80
C CYS A 178 -0.69 -18.95 6.06
N TYR A 179 -0.26 -18.56 4.87
CA TYR A 179 -1.04 -17.79 3.89
C TYR A 179 -0.60 -18.17 2.48
N ARG A 180 -1.43 -17.86 1.49
CA ARG A 180 -1.16 -18.20 0.09
C ARG A 180 0.10 -17.48 -0.41
N GLY A 181 1.01 -18.21 -1.08
CA GLY A 181 2.24 -17.65 -1.65
C GLY A 181 3.41 -17.48 -0.67
N GLN A 182 3.24 -17.82 0.61
CA GLN A 182 4.26 -17.64 1.65
C GLN A 182 5.58 -18.34 1.37
N GLU A 183 5.59 -19.46 0.63
CA GLU A 183 6.83 -20.21 0.34
C GLU A 183 7.81 -19.37 -0.49
N THR A 184 7.30 -18.61 -1.47
CA THR A 184 8.13 -17.68 -2.24
C THR A 184 8.63 -16.54 -1.37
N VAL A 185 7.77 -15.96 -0.53
CA VAL A 185 8.14 -14.91 0.42
C VAL A 185 9.26 -15.40 1.34
N ALA A 186 9.08 -16.53 1.99
CA ALA A 186 10.08 -17.11 2.90
C ALA A 186 11.40 -17.43 2.18
N ARG A 187 11.33 -18.01 0.98
CA ARG A 187 12.52 -18.32 0.18
C ARG A 187 13.30 -17.07 -0.18
N VAL A 188 12.65 -16.03 -0.68
CA VAL A 188 13.33 -14.78 -1.06
C VAL A 188 13.87 -14.07 0.17
N HIS A 189 13.12 -14.05 1.27
CA HIS A 189 13.59 -13.49 2.54
C HIS A 189 14.87 -14.18 3.05
N ASN A 190 14.89 -15.52 3.05
CA ASN A 190 16.03 -16.30 3.50
C ASN A 190 17.24 -16.20 2.56
N LEU A 191 17.04 -16.00 1.26
CA LEU A 191 18.12 -15.72 0.31
C LEU A 191 18.65 -14.30 0.44
N GLY A 192 17.91 -13.39 1.10
CA GLY A 192 18.29 -12.00 1.35
C GLY A 192 18.40 -11.15 0.09
N ARG A 193 17.81 -11.59 -1.04
CA ARG A 193 17.95 -10.90 -2.33
C ARG A 193 16.73 -11.10 -3.21
N SER A 194 16.04 -9.99 -3.52
CA SER A 194 14.98 -9.96 -4.53
C SER A 194 15.56 -9.93 -5.95
N PRO A 195 14.91 -10.55 -6.94
CA PRO A 195 15.34 -10.48 -8.34
C PRO A 195 15.24 -9.07 -8.93
N ARG A 196 14.31 -8.27 -8.46
CA ARG A 196 14.08 -6.87 -8.83
C ARG A 196 13.85 -6.05 -7.56
N VAL A 197 13.95 -4.74 -7.66
CA VAL A 197 13.67 -3.83 -6.56
C VAL A 197 13.10 -2.51 -7.11
N LEU A 198 12.08 -1.99 -6.45
CA LEU A 198 11.61 -0.62 -6.66
C LEU A 198 12.66 0.33 -6.05
N ALA A 199 13.09 1.30 -6.85
CA ALA A 199 14.11 2.26 -6.45
C ALA A 199 13.76 3.66 -6.92
N LEU A 200 14.09 4.67 -6.11
CA LEU A 200 14.00 6.07 -6.48
C LEU A 200 15.20 6.45 -7.37
N ALA A 201 14.90 7.04 -8.52
CA ALA A 201 15.92 7.62 -9.41
C ALA A 201 15.79 9.14 -9.40
N HIS A 202 16.91 9.82 -9.16
CA HIS A 202 16.99 11.26 -9.30
C HIS A 202 17.47 11.61 -10.69
N LEU A 203 16.70 12.46 -11.38
CA LEU A 203 17.06 12.98 -12.71
C LEU A 203 17.88 14.25 -12.57
N ASP A 204 18.93 14.38 -13.36
CA ASP A 204 19.79 15.59 -13.35
C ASP A 204 19.17 16.78 -14.06
N GLY A 205 18.05 16.58 -14.75
CA GLY A 205 17.34 17.62 -15.49
C GLY A 205 18.04 18.11 -16.75
N SER A 206 19.17 17.50 -17.15
CA SER A 206 19.92 17.90 -18.35
C SER A 206 19.29 17.41 -19.64
N ALA A 207 18.43 16.40 -19.57
CA ALA A 207 17.73 15.89 -20.75
C ALA A 207 16.62 16.86 -21.19
N PRO A 208 16.41 17.04 -22.49
CA PRO A 208 15.38 17.95 -23.03
C PRO A 208 13.96 17.45 -22.76
N THR A 209 13.78 16.17 -22.43
CA THR A 209 12.51 15.54 -22.13
C THR A 209 12.65 14.68 -20.86
N LEU A 210 11.63 14.70 -20.01
CA LEU A 210 11.55 13.77 -18.90
C LEU A 210 11.20 12.37 -19.41
N PRO A 211 11.64 11.30 -18.73
CA PRO A 211 11.19 9.95 -19.04
C PRO A 211 9.69 9.82 -18.76
N ALA A 212 9.05 8.87 -19.44
CA ALA A 212 7.66 8.54 -19.25
C ALA A 212 7.52 7.17 -18.54
N PRO A 213 6.41 6.93 -17.83
CA PRO A 213 6.11 5.60 -17.30
C PRO A 213 6.17 4.54 -18.41
N GLY A 214 6.89 3.44 -18.12
CA GLY A 214 7.10 2.35 -19.09
C GLY A 214 8.41 2.45 -19.87
N ASP A 215 9.08 3.58 -19.89
CA ASP A 215 10.38 3.71 -20.59
C ASP A 215 11.42 2.71 -20.04
N GLU A 216 12.18 2.11 -20.93
CA GLU A 216 13.19 1.11 -20.58
C GLU A 216 14.47 1.75 -20.02
N LEU A 217 14.91 1.26 -18.88
CA LEU A 217 16.24 1.52 -18.36
C LEU A 217 17.24 0.53 -18.96
N LYS A 218 18.31 1.04 -19.56
CA LYS A 218 19.33 0.24 -20.23
C LYS A 218 20.70 0.48 -19.63
N THR A 219 21.55 -0.56 -19.65
CA THR A 219 22.96 -0.40 -19.29
C THR A 219 23.67 0.50 -20.27
N SER A 220 24.54 1.38 -19.76
CA SER A 220 25.46 2.18 -20.57
C SER A 220 26.67 1.34 -20.98
N GLY A 221 27.06 1.39 -22.27
CA GLY A 221 28.24 0.75 -22.83
C GLY A 221 28.04 -0.69 -23.31
N GLY A 222 28.84 -1.13 -24.27
CA GLY A 222 28.83 -2.48 -24.83
C GLY A 222 27.50 -2.87 -25.47
N ARG A 223 27.04 -4.10 -25.24
CA ARG A 223 25.68 -4.52 -25.60
C ARG A 223 24.67 -3.90 -24.60
N SER A 224 23.90 -2.94 -25.07
CA SER A 224 22.80 -2.37 -24.31
C SER A 224 21.81 -3.46 -23.88
N ARG A 225 21.57 -3.57 -22.58
CA ARG A 225 20.64 -4.54 -21.99
C ARG A 225 19.61 -3.79 -21.15
N VAL A 226 18.35 -4.14 -21.31
CA VAL A 226 17.26 -3.66 -20.44
C VAL A 226 17.49 -4.21 -19.03
N VAL A 227 17.52 -3.32 -18.04
CA VAL A 227 17.73 -3.66 -16.63
C VAL A 227 16.55 -3.24 -15.74
N GLY A 228 15.63 -2.46 -16.28
CA GLY A 228 14.45 -2.00 -15.58
C GLY A 228 13.54 -1.18 -16.47
N ARG A 229 12.51 -0.63 -15.87
CA ARG A 229 11.59 0.32 -16.50
C ARG A 229 11.28 1.47 -15.55
N ILE A 230 10.90 2.59 -16.10
CA ILE A 230 10.41 3.75 -15.34
C ILE A 230 8.97 3.46 -14.89
N GLY A 231 8.68 3.72 -13.63
CA GLY A 231 7.34 3.76 -13.08
C GLY A 231 6.78 5.18 -13.09
N THR A 232 6.27 5.63 -11.96
CA THR A 232 5.75 6.99 -11.78
C THR A 232 6.88 8.03 -11.88
N VAL A 233 6.61 9.14 -12.57
CA VAL A 233 7.51 10.30 -12.74
C VAL A 233 6.84 11.54 -12.19
#